data_dc2abc89d89f4fe770d2c8a0d3d6ecc8
#
_entry.id   dc2abc89d89f4fe770d2c8a0d3d6ecc8
#
_cell.length_a   1.000
_cell.length_b   1.000
_cell.length_c   1.000
_cell.angle_alpha   90.00
_cell.angle_beta   90.00
_cell.angle_gamma   90.00
#
_symmetry.space_group_name_H-M   'P 1'
#
loop_
_entity.id
_entity.type
_entity.pdbx_description
1 polymer ?
#
loop_
_entity_poly.entity_id
_entity_poly.type
_entity_poly.pdbx_seq_one_letter_code
_entity_poly.pdbx_strand_id
1 'polypeptide(L)'
;MAAYRLTVLPGDGVGREVIAEARRLIAVFEEHSPISFGITEIPCGGQHYLETGEEWPEGSYNHCRDDSDAILLGAIGWPGAHLPNGDLAGGQTILGLRSGLKLFANVRPVKLYPGVMHKVHGVHKQVWEPDLVDMVMIRENTEGLYHSLLRRMEQKATGGKDERLVIVEFPGLEGEVAWDPRPISRKGSERVINFAFDYARHRERKLGIPQTVTCVDKSNVTRGCRLFRKIFDEISEANPDLETNRAYIDAFTMWLVRDPEDLDVVVLPNMFGDIATDLASVLQGGMGMAASANLGPKHMLFEPVHGSAPKYAGKNVVNPIATLQSVQMMFEALAYRHNDD
;
A
#
# COMPACT_ATOMS: atom_id res chain seq x y z
N MET A 1 10.08 16.52 24.58
CA MET A 1 9.04 16.59 23.53
C MET A 1 9.65 16.04 22.26
N ALA A 2 9.13 14.94 21.76
CA ALA A 2 9.51 14.44 20.43
C ALA A 2 8.84 15.31 19.36
N ALA A 3 9.60 15.70 18.33
CA ALA A 3 9.11 16.50 17.22
C ALA A 3 9.42 15.77 15.91
N TYR A 4 8.39 15.45 15.14
CA TYR A 4 8.51 14.74 13.87
C TYR A 4 8.21 15.65 12.68
N ARG A 5 8.91 15.46 11.58
CA ARG A 5 8.68 16.18 10.32
C ARG A 5 7.72 15.35 9.47
N LEU A 6 6.54 15.86 9.26
CA LEU A 6 5.50 15.22 8.48
C LEU A 6 5.30 15.94 7.15
N THR A 7 5.51 15.24 6.04
CA THR A 7 5.11 15.76 4.73
C THR A 7 3.72 15.26 4.38
N VAL A 8 2.83 16.18 4.05
CA VAL A 8 1.45 15.91 3.66
C VAL A 8 1.28 16.20 2.18
N LEU A 9 0.76 15.21 1.47
CA LEU A 9 0.49 15.22 0.03
C LEU A 9 -1.03 15.04 -0.17
N PRO A 10 -1.85 16.12 -0.23
CA PRO A 10 -3.30 15.98 -0.26
C PRO A 10 -3.83 15.24 -1.50
N GLY A 11 -3.16 15.42 -2.64
CA GLY A 11 -3.54 14.79 -3.90
C GLY A 11 -4.80 15.37 -4.52
N ASP A 12 -5.60 14.49 -5.12
CA ASP A 12 -6.76 14.82 -5.96
C ASP A 12 -8.10 14.52 -5.27
N GLY A 13 -9.12 15.24 -5.71
CA GLY A 13 -10.51 14.95 -5.40
C GLY A 13 -10.80 14.84 -3.90
N VAL A 14 -11.34 13.72 -3.46
CA VAL A 14 -11.65 13.45 -2.04
C VAL A 14 -10.40 13.34 -1.16
N GLY A 15 -9.21 13.19 -1.74
CA GLY A 15 -7.95 13.18 -1.00
C GLY A 15 -7.77 14.42 -0.13
N ARG A 16 -8.13 15.59 -0.64
CA ARG A 16 -8.08 16.86 0.10
C ARG A 16 -9.02 16.87 1.31
N GLU A 17 -10.23 16.28 1.18
CA GLU A 17 -11.22 16.20 2.25
C GLU A 17 -10.75 15.25 3.37
N VAL A 18 -10.30 14.04 3.02
CA VAL A 18 -9.85 13.05 4.01
C VAL A 18 -8.55 13.46 4.71
N ILE A 19 -7.65 14.20 4.02
CA ILE A 19 -6.45 14.80 4.63
C ILE A 19 -6.83 15.90 5.63
N ALA A 20 -7.87 16.70 5.35
CA ALA A 20 -8.33 17.70 6.30
C ALA A 20 -8.78 17.03 7.62
N GLU A 21 -9.50 15.91 7.57
CA GLU A 21 -9.87 15.15 8.77
C GLU A 21 -8.67 14.49 9.46
N ALA A 22 -7.70 13.98 8.70
CA ALA A 22 -6.44 13.47 9.26
C ALA A 22 -5.66 14.54 10.03
N ARG A 23 -5.60 15.77 9.50
CA ARG A 23 -4.97 16.92 10.21
C ARG A 23 -5.68 17.30 11.50
N ARG A 24 -7.01 17.18 11.54
CA ARG A 24 -7.77 17.36 12.78
C ARG A 24 -7.43 16.30 13.83
N LEU A 25 -7.31 15.04 13.43
CA LEU A 25 -6.87 13.96 14.33
C LEU A 25 -5.45 14.23 14.86
N ILE A 26 -4.51 14.63 13.99
CA ILE A 26 -3.14 14.96 14.39
C ILE A 26 -3.14 16.11 15.40
N ALA A 27 -3.90 17.19 15.18
CA ALA A 27 -4.00 18.30 16.11
C ALA A 27 -4.55 17.88 17.49
N VAL A 28 -5.60 17.05 17.52
CA VAL A 28 -6.12 16.49 18.79
C VAL A 28 -5.07 15.63 19.51
N PHE A 29 -4.29 14.86 18.75
CA PHE A 29 -3.20 14.05 19.33
C PHE A 29 -2.10 14.93 19.94
N GLU A 30 -1.71 16.02 19.27
CA GLU A 30 -0.73 17.01 19.79
C GLU A 30 -1.22 17.69 21.08
N GLU A 31 -2.51 17.99 21.19
CA GLU A 31 -3.11 18.59 22.40
C GLU A 31 -3.05 17.64 23.62
N HIS A 32 -3.02 16.34 23.42
CA HIS A 32 -3.12 15.32 24.47
C HIS A 32 -1.85 14.49 24.66
N SER A 33 -0.76 14.82 23.94
CA SER A 33 0.52 14.10 24.04
C SER A 33 1.71 15.08 24.07
N PRO A 34 2.90 14.66 24.51
CA PRO A 34 4.12 15.47 24.44
C PRO A 34 4.76 15.50 23.04
N ILE A 35 4.08 14.97 22.02
CA ILE A 35 4.57 14.86 20.65
C ILE A 35 4.06 16.02 19.81
N SER A 36 4.87 16.50 18.87
CA SER A 36 4.48 17.54 17.91
C SER A 36 4.92 17.19 16.50
N PHE A 37 4.18 17.73 15.51
CA PHE A 37 4.47 17.51 14.09
C PHE A 37 4.73 18.82 13.35
N GLY A 38 5.95 18.99 12.83
CA GLY A 38 6.26 20.03 11.85
C GLY A 38 5.70 19.61 10.48
N ILE A 39 4.52 20.13 10.12
CA ILE A 39 3.81 19.73 8.91
C ILE A 39 4.22 20.60 7.73
N THR A 40 4.72 19.97 6.64
CA THR A 40 4.91 20.58 5.32
C THR A 40 3.90 19.99 4.35
N GLU A 41 3.02 20.82 3.78
CA GLU A 41 2.06 20.41 2.77
C GLU A 41 2.59 20.74 1.37
N ILE A 42 2.60 19.74 0.47
CA ILE A 42 3.06 19.86 -0.90
C ILE A 42 1.90 19.52 -1.84
N PRO A 43 1.45 20.43 -2.71
CA PRO A 43 0.42 20.13 -3.69
C PRO A 43 0.92 19.11 -4.71
N CYS A 44 0.03 18.20 -5.12
CA CYS A 44 0.39 17.13 -6.06
C CYS A 44 -0.83 16.53 -6.74
N GLY A 45 -0.59 15.74 -7.77
CA GLY A 45 -1.60 14.94 -8.45
C GLY A 45 -2.05 15.48 -9.80
N GLY A 46 -3.12 14.90 -10.35
CA GLY A 46 -3.64 15.24 -11.66
C GLY A 46 -4.30 16.62 -11.73
N GLN A 47 -4.96 17.07 -10.67
CA GLN A 47 -5.52 18.44 -10.62
C GLN A 47 -4.40 19.47 -10.63
N HIS A 48 -3.36 19.28 -9.83
CA HIS A 48 -2.19 20.15 -9.82
C HIS A 48 -1.51 20.19 -11.19
N TYR A 49 -1.38 19.02 -11.85
CA TYR A 49 -0.83 18.93 -13.20
C TYR A 49 -1.64 19.75 -14.23
N LEU A 50 -2.97 19.68 -14.20
CA LEU A 50 -3.81 20.46 -15.11
C LEU A 50 -3.68 21.98 -14.90
N GLU A 51 -3.38 22.40 -13.69
CA GLU A 51 -3.20 23.82 -13.33
C GLU A 51 -1.81 24.34 -13.68
N THR A 52 -0.76 23.55 -13.50
CA THR A 52 0.64 23.99 -13.52
C THR A 52 1.49 23.36 -14.63
N GLY A 53 1.07 22.22 -15.18
CA GLY A 53 1.89 21.38 -16.08
C GLY A 53 2.84 20.43 -15.36
N GLU A 54 2.87 20.41 -14.02
CA GLU A 54 3.73 19.58 -13.19
C GLU A 54 2.91 18.70 -12.26
N GLU A 55 3.34 17.46 -12.01
CA GLU A 55 2.64 16.52 -11.09
C GLU A 55 2.78 16.94 -9.61
N TRP A 56 3.83 17.69 -9.28
CA TRP A 56 4.16 18.35 -8.02
C TRP A 56 5.30 19.35 -8.22
N PRO A 57 5.55 20.31 -7.29
CA PRO A 57 6.63 21.27 -7.42
C PRO A 57 8.01 20.64 -7.52
N GLU A 58 8.93 21.28 -8.22
CA GLU A 58 10.33 20.87 -8.26
C GLU A 58 10.92 20.75 -6.85
N GLY A 59 11.77 19.74 -6.62
CA GLY A 59 12.37 19.48 -5.30
C GLY A 59 11.49 18.67 -4.33
N SER A 60 10.20 18.44 -4.63
CA SER A 60 9.27 17.72 -3.74
C SER A 60 9.74 16.30 -3.39
N TYR A 61 10.31 15.57 -4.36
CA TYR A 61 10.90 14.25 -4.10
C TYR A 61 12.03 14.31 -3.09
N ASN A 62 12.95 15.28 -3.25
CA ASN A 62 14.10 15.45 -2.33
C ASN A 62 13.62 15.81 -0.92
N HIS A 63 12.62 16.69 -0.81
CA HIS A 63 12.00 17.00 0.47
C HIS A 63 11.40 15.77 1.14
N CYS A 64 10.64 14.96 0.42
CA CYS A 64 10.09 13.70 0.94
C CYS A 64 11.18 12.72 1.40
N ARG A 65 12.33 12.70 0.70
CA ARG A 65 13.46 11.82 1.02
C ARG A 65 14.28 12.30 2.22
N ASP A 66 14.58 13.60 2.28
CA ASP A 66 15.63 14.13 3.17
C ASP A 66 15.06 14.87 4.40
N ASP A 67 13.83 15.40 4.27
CA ASP A 67 13.25 16.29 5.28
C ASP A 67 11.97 15.75 5.93
N SER A 68 11.64 14.47 5.69
CA SER A 68 10.43 13.84 6.23
C SER A 68 10.75 12.62 7.08
N ASP A 69 10.19 12.57 8.27
CA ASP A 69 10.20 11.36 9.12
C ASP A 69 9.05 10.43 8.74
N ALA A 70 7.92 10.99 8.25
CA ALA A 70 6.82 10.27 7.65
C ALA A 70 6.17 11.09 6.52
N ILE A 71 5.52 10.40 5.58
CA ILE A 71 4.75 11.01 4.49
C ILE A 71 3.31 10.54 4.62
N LEU A 72 2.35 11.47 4.61
CA LEU A 72 0.91 11.17 4.58
C LEU A 72 0.36 11.62 3.22
N LEU A 73 -0.15 10.67 2.45
CA LEU A 73 -0.72 10.88 1.12
C LEU A 73 -2.24 10.71 1.18
N GLY A 74 -2.98 11.59 0.53
CA GLY A 74 -4.42 11.50 0.35
C GLY A 74 -4.78 10.51 -0.76
N ALA A 75 -5.19 11.02 -1.93
CA ALA A 75 -5.52 10.15 -3.06
C ALA A 75 -5.02 10.78 -4.37
N ILE A 76 -4.63 9.95 -5.33
CA ILE A 76 -4.10 10.38 -6.62
C ILE A 76 -4.98 9.88 -7.75
N GLY A 77 -5.11 10.70 -8.79
CA GLY A 77 -5.76 10.40 -10.06
C GLY A 77 -6.92 11.35 -10.35
N TRP A 78 -6.85 12.04 -11.49
CA TRP A 78 -7.92 12.95 -11.91
C TRP A 78 -8.29 12.69 -13.37
N PRO A 79 -9.59 12.61 -13.70
CA PRO A 79 -10.03 12.39 -15.07
C PRO A 79 -9.49 13.46 -16.02
N GLY A 80 -8.96 13.04 -17.17
CA GLY A 80 -8.42 13.94 -18.17
C GLY A 80 -7.00 14.46 -17.90
N ALA A 81 -6.43 14.19 -16.75
CA ALA A 81 -5.04 14.52 -16.45
C ALA A 81 -4.10 13.43 -16.97
N HIS A 82 -3.64 13.59 -18.21
CA HIS A 82 -2.71 12.67 -18.86
C HIS A 82 -1.41 13.39 -19.21
N LEU A 83 -0.31 12.67 -19.03
CA LEU A 83 1.01 13.09 -19.52
C LEU A 83 1.09 12.94 -21.05
N PRO A 84 2.03 13.60 -21.74
CA PRO A 84 2.18 13.50 -23.20
C PRO A 84 2.41 12.06 -23.72
N ASN A 85 2.91 11.16 -22.87
CA ASN A 85 3.12 9.75 -23.19
C ASN A 85 1.90 8.85 -22.94
N GLY A 86 0.75 9.44 -22.53
CA GLY A 86 -0.49 8.75 -22.23
C GLY A 86 -0.63 8.22 -20.79
N ASP A 87 0.41 8.27 -19.96
CA ASP A 87 0.34 7.88 -18.56
C ASP A 87 -0.57 8.87 -17.78
N LEU A 88 -1.24 8.39 -16.72
CA LEU A 88 -2.00 9.27 -15.83
C LEU A 88 -1.05 10.19 -15.04
N ALA A 89 -1.37 11.47 -14.98
CA ALA A 89 -0.66 12.42 -14.13
C ALA A 89 -0.86 12.11 -12.63
N GLY A 90 0.18 12.30 -11.83
CA GLY A 90 0.25 11.92 -10.41
C GLY A 90 0.99 10.61 -10.15
N GLY A 91 1.30 9.84 -11.20
CA GLY A 91 2.07 8.59 -11.07
C GLY A 91 3.45 8.80 -10.46
N GLN A 92 4.11 9.91 -10.75
CA GLN A 92 5.40 10.26 -10.18
C GLN A 92 5.32 10.43 -8.65
N THR A 93 4.26 11.03 -8.15
CA THR A 93 4.05 11.24 -6.72
C THR A 93 3.97 9.92 -5.97
N ILE A 94 3.11 9.00 -6.39
CA ILE A 94 2.89 7.76 -5.66
C ILE A 94 3.90 6.66 -6.03
N LEU A 95 4.06 6.37 -7.31
CA LEU A 95 4.91 5.28 -7.78
C LEU A 95 6.39 5.65 -7.74
N GLY A 96 6.72 6.93 -8.00
CA GLY A 96 8.07 7.45 -7.87
C GLY A 96 8.57 7.40 -6.42
N LEU A 97 7.71 7.77 -5.44
CA LEU A 97 8.05 7.62 -4.02
C LEU A 97 8.19 6.15 -3.61
N ARG A 98 7.27 5.26 -4.02
CA ARG A 98 7.36 3.83 -3.69
C ARG A 98 8.69 3.22 -4.16
N SER A 99 9.07 3.47 -5.40
CA SER A 99 10.31 2.95 -5.98
C SER A 99 11.55 3.68 -5.45
N GLY A 100 11.60 5.01 -5.55
CA GLY A 100 12.76 5.81 -5.19
C GLY A 100 13.13 5.75 -3.70
N LEU A 101 12.15 5.71 -2.81
CA LEU A 101 12.34 5.55 -1.37
C LEU A 101 12.42 4.07 -0.93
N LYS A 102 12.34 3.12 -1.87
CA LYS A 102 12.40 1.67 -1.63
C LYS A 102 11.34 1.18 -0.63
N LEU A 103 10.11 1.66 -0.77
CA LEU A 103 8.98 1.29 0.07
C LEU A 103 8.45 -0.09 -0.33
N PHE A 104 9.16 -1.13 0.08
CA PHE A 104 9.00 -2.49 -0.44
C PHE A 104 7.84 -3.26 0.17
N ALA A 105 7.43 -2.96 1.40
CA ALA A 105 6.34 -3.63 2.07
C ALA A 105 5.12 -2.71 2.12
N ASN A 106 4.08 -3.05 1.40
CA ASN A 106 2.79 -2.41 1.52
C ASN A 106 1.92 -3.22 2.48
N VAL A 107 1.70 -2.65 3.66
CA VAL A 107 0.96 -3.27 4.78
C VAL A 107 -0.48 -2.77 4.73
N ARG A 108 -1.43 -3.68 4.60
CA ARG A 108 -2.86 -3.41 4.52
C ARG A 108 -3.62 -4.22 5.57
N PRO A 109 -3.94 -3.66 6.74
CA PRO A 109 -4.81 -4.32 7.70
C PRO A 109 -6.22 -4.43 7.15
N VAL A 110 -6.86 -5.55 7.44
CA VAL A 110 -8.26 -5.85 7.10
C VAL A 110 -8.96 -6.24 8.38
N LYS A 111 -9.68 -5.30 8.98
CA LYS A 111 -10.39 -5.51 10.25
C LYS A 111 -11.81 -5.01 10.14
N LEU A 112 -12.75 -5.88 10.46
CA LEU A 112 -14.15 -5.51 10.57
C LEU A 112 -14.44 -5.01 11.98
N TYR A 113 -14.93 -3.79 12.08
CA TYR A 113 -15.31 -3.20 13.37
C TYR A 113 -16.81 -3.42 13.65
N PRO A 114 -17.20 -3.56 14.93
CA PRO A 114 -18.60 -3.65 15.31
C PRO A 114 -19.44 -2.50 14.78
N GLY A 115 -20.61 -2.81 14.25
CA GLY A 115 -21.53 -1.82 13.68
C GLY A 115 -21.25 -1.42 12.22
N VAL A 116 -20.16 -1.88 11.63
CA VAL A 116 -19.87 -1.66 10.19
C VAL A 116 -20.71 -2.59 9.35
N MET A 117 -21.38 -2.03 8.35
CA MET A 117 -22.25 -2.76 7.42
C MET A 117 -21.60 -2.92 6.05
N HIS A 118 -21.86 -4.04 5.42
CA HIS A 118 -21.41 -4.34 4.05
C HIS A 118 -22.47 -3.92 3.04
N LYS A 119 -22.05 -3.31 1.93
CA LYS A 119 -22.94 -3.01 0.82
C LYS A 119 -22.93 -4.14 -0.20
N VAL A 120 -23.94 -5.01 -0.15
CA VAL A 120 -24.08 -6.16 -1.06
C VAL A 120 -25.43 -6.07 -1.78
N HIS A 121 -25.41 -6.20 -3.11
CA HIS A 121 -26.61 -6.03 -3.97
C HIS A 121 -27.39 -4.73 -3.71
N GLY A 122 -26.68 -3.62 -3.47
CA GLY A 122 -27.29 -2.31 -3.21
C GLY A 122 -27.90 -2.13 -1.81
N VAL A 123 -27.89 -3.16 -0.96
CA VAL A 123 -28.40 -3.11 0.41
C VAL A 123 -27.24 -3.14 1.40
N HIS A 124 -27.42 -2.42 2.53
CA HIS A 124 -26.48 -2.50 3.65
C HIS A 124 -26.93 -3.60 4.60
N LYS A 125 -26.06 -4.56 4.87
CA LYS A 125 -26.28 -5.65 5.81
C LYS A 125 -24.96 -6.15 6.39
N GLN A 126 -24.99 -6.75 7.58
CA GLN A 126 -23.86 -7.50 8.10
C GLN A 126 -23.78 -8.84 7.35
N VAL A 127 -22.60 -9.12 6.79
CA VAL A 127 -22.32 -10.36 6.04
C VAL A 127 -21.33 -11.21 6.80
N TRP A 128 -20.28 -10.60 7.36
CA TRP A 128 -19.29 -11.22 8.22
C TRP A 128 -19.39 -10.67 9.64
N GLU A 129 -19.00 -11.48 10.60
CA GLU A 129 -18.94 -11.06 12.00
C GLU A 129 -17.59 -10.37 12.29
N PRO A 130 -17.56 -9.32 13.13
CA PRO A 130 -16.33 -8.58 13.44
C PRO A 130 -15.19 -9.47 13.97
N ASP A 131 -15.50 -10.46 14.79
CA ASP A 131 -14.50 -11.34 15.41
C ASP A 131 -13.87 -12.34 14.41
N LEU A 132 -14.43 -12.47 13.20
CA LEU A 132 -13.95 -13.37 12.15
C LEU A 132 -13.08 -12.66 11.09
N VAL A 133 -12.94 -11.32 11.16
CA VAL A 133 -12.19 -10.55 10.17
C VAL A 133 -11.18 -9.66 10.86
N ASP A 134 -9.99 -10.17 11.09
CA ASP A 134 -8.85 -9.43 11.62
C ASP A 134 -7.52 -10.00 11.10
N MET A 135 -7.14 -9.60 9.89
CA MET A 135 -5.92 -10.05 9.22
C MET A 135 -5.09 -8.87 8.69
N VAL A 136 -3.86 -9.16 8.27
CA VAL A 136 -2.99 -8.17 7.61
C VAL A 136 -2.43 -8.76 6.33
N MET A 137 -2.56 -8.05 5.23
CA MET A 137 -1.94 -8.40 3.96
C MET A 137 -0.69 -7.56 3.73
N ILE A 138 0.42 -8.24 3.42
CA ILE A 138 1.73 -7.64 3.13
C ILE A 138 2.04 -7.89 1.67
N ARG A 139 1.89 -6.84 0.86
CA ARG A 139 2.15 -6.84 -0.57
C ARG A 139 3.58 -6.43 -0.84
N GLU A 140 4.32 -7.21 -1.63
CA GLU A 140 5.56 -6.72 -2.25
C GLU A 140 5.20 -5.54 -3.17
N ASN A 141 5.96 -4.44 -3.10
CA ASN A 141 5.52 -3.16 -3.65
C ASN A 141 6.48 -2.57 -4.72
N THR A 142 7.60 -3.22 -5.02
CA THR A 142 8.68 -2.67 -5.86
C THR A 142 9.09 -3.53 -7.06
N GLU A 143 8.59 -4.76 -7.14
CA GLU A 143 8.85 -5.70 -8.23
C GLU A 143 7.52 -6.17 -8.89
N GLY A 144 7.58 -7.20 -9.72
CA GLY A 144 6.42 -7.82 -10.34
C GLY A 144 5.96 -7.11 -11.61
N LEU A 145 4.70 -7.22 -11.94
CA LEU A 145 4.14 -6.70 -13.20
C LEU A 145 4.25 -5.17 -13.33
N TYR A 146 4.26 -4.46 -12.21
CA TYR A 146 4.37 -2.99 -12.19
C TYR A 146 5.82 -2.48 -12.29
N HIS A 147 6.81 -3.38 -12.38
CA HIS A 147 8.23 -3.03 -12.35
C HIS A 147 8.63 -2.00 -13.40
N SER A 148 8.18 -2.16 -14.64
CA SER A 148 8.51 -1.23 -15.74
C SER A 148 7.99 0.19 -15.46
N LEU A 149 6.76 0.30 -14.96
CA LEU A 149 6.15 1.59 -14.60
C LEU A 149 6.85 2.20 -13.40
N LEU A 150 7.11 1.41 -12.35
CA LEU A 150 7.83 1.85 -11.17
C LEU A 150 9.22 2.41 -11.51
N ARG A 151 9.97 1.75 -12.39
CA ARG A 151 11.29 2.22 -12.84
C ARG A 151 11.19 3.54 -13.60
N ARG A 152 10.26 3.68 -14.54
CA ARG A 152 10.05 4.95 -15.23
C ARG A 152 9.73 6.09 -14.30
N MET A 153 8.84 5.87 -13.31
CA MET A 153 8.45 6.89 -12.34
C MET A 153 9.59 7.24 -11.38
N GLU A 154 10.39 6.26 -10.94
CA GLU A 154 11.60 6.48 -10.16
C GLU A 154 12.60 7.35 -10.91
N GLN A 155 12.90 6.99 -12.16
CA GLN A 155 13.84 7.75 -13.00
C GLN A 155 13.37 9.19 -13.19
N LYS A 156 12.08 9.40 -13.43
CA LYS A 156 11.49 10.74 -13.56
C LYS A 156 11.61 11.53 -12.25
N ALA A 157 11.32 10.91 -11.11
CA ALA A 157 11.40 11.56 -9.80
C ALA A 157 12.83 11.89 -9.36
N THR A 158 13.82 11.06 -9.74
CA THR A 158 15.23 11.19 -9.34
C THR A 158 16.09 11.91 -10.37
N GLY A 159 15.55 12.27 -11.55
CA GLY A 159 16.32 12.84 -12.67
C GLY A 159 17.22 11.83 -13.39
N GLY A 160 16.96 10.52 -13.23
CA GLY A 160 17.71 9.44 -13.90
C GLY A 160 17.43 9.38 -15.41
N LYS A 161 18.31 8.68 -16.14
CA LYS A 161 18.12 8.42 -17.57
C LYS A 161 17.14 7.25 -17.79
N ASP A 162 16.33 7.37 -18.84
CA ASP A 162 15.41 6.30 -19.25
C ASP A 162 16.19 5.09 -19.76
N GLU A 163 16.06 3.94 -19.11
CA GLU A 163 16.63 2.68 -19.54
C GLU A 163 15.61 1.96 -20.44
N ARG A 164 15.97 1.75 -21.69
CA ARG A 164 15.10 1.06 -22.65
C ARG A 164 14.89 -0.40 -22.23
N LEU A 165 13.65 -0.82 -22.24
CA LEU A 165 13.28 -2.24 -22.11
C LEU A 165 13.74 -2.98 -23.37
N VAL A 166 14.51 -4.06 -23.23
CA VAL A 166 14.82 -4.96 -24.34
C VAL A 166 13.64 -5.91 -24.52
N ILE A 167 12.92 -5.77 -25.61
CA ILE A 167 11.84 -6.68 -26.00
C ILE A 167 12.48 -7.89 -26.71
N VAL A 168 12.23 -9.07 -26.21
CA VAL A 168 12.62 -10.32 -26.85
C VAL A 168 11.44 -10.81 -27.68
N GLU A 169 11.65 -11.05 -28.97
CA GLU A 169 10.64 -11.65 -29.85
C GLU A 169 10.35 -13.10 -29.42
N PHE A 170 9.07 -13.45 -29.35
CA PHE A 170 8.64 -14.81 -29.09
C PHE A 170 8.09 -15.44 -30.36
N PRO A 171 8.59 -16.61 -30.77
CA PRO A 171 8.07 -17.33 -31.93
C PRO A 171 6.59 -17.66 -31.77
N GLY A 172 5.81 -17.48 -32.83
CA GLY A 172 4.38 -17.82 -32.87
C GLY A 172 3.44 -16.69 -32.42
N LEU A 173 3.94 -15.49 -32.16
CA LEU A 173 3.12 -14.30 -31.98
C LEU A 173 3.39 -13.35 -33.16
N GLU A 174 2.38 -13.16 -33.99
CA GLU A 174 2.44 -12.29 -35.16
C GLU A 174 1.53 -11.06 -34.97
N GLY A 175 1.93 -9.92 -35.54
CA GLY A 175 1.16 -8.68 -35.48
C GLY A 175 1.55 -7.77 -34.30
N GLU A 176 0.62 -6.98 -33.82
CA GLU A 176 0.83 -6.04 -32.71
C GLU A 176 0.81 -6.82 -31.36
N VAL A 177 1.94 -6.80 -30.63
CA VAL A 177 2.10 -7.52 -29.37
C VAL A 177 2.61 -6.58 -28.30
N ALA A 178 1.94 -6.53 -27.14
CA ALA A 178 2.38 -5.81 -25.96
C ALA A 178 2.97 -6.77 -24.92
N TRP A 179 4.08 -6.38 -24.30
CA TRP A 179 4.80 -7.16 -23.31
C TRP A 179 5.00 -6.39 -22.02
N ASP A 180 4.62 -7.02 -20.90
CA ASP A 180 4.93 -6.54 -19.56
C ASP A 180 5.81 -7.56 -18.82
N PRO A 181 7.09 -7.24 -18.55
CA PRO A 181 7.95 -8.11 -17.76
C PRO A 181 7.47 -8.16 -16.31
N ARG A 182 7.49 -9.35 -15.74
CA ARG A 182 7.15 -9.61 -14.35
C ARG A 182 8.35 -10.18 -13.59
N PRO A 183 9.37 -9.38 -13.26
CA PRO A 183 10.51 -9.84 -12.49
C PRO A 183 10.09 -10.13 -11.04
N ILE A 184 10.58 -11.25 -10.50
CA ILE A 184 10.55 -11.59 -9.07
C ILE A 184 11.97 -12.02 -8.74
N SER A 185 12.62 -11.27 -7.84
CA SER A 185 13.99 -11.54 -7.43
C SER A 185 14.07 -12.21 -6.06
N ARG A 186 15.16 -12.93 -5.81
CA ARG A 186 15.45 -13.47 -4.47
C ARG A 186 15.48 -12.35 -3.43
N LYS A 187 16.21 -11.28 -3.70
CA LYS A 187 16.37 -10.15 -2.77
C LYS A 187 15.04 -9.48 -2.41
N GLY A 188 14.18 -9.25 -3.39
CA GLY A 188 12.85 -8.66 -3.16
C GLY A 188 11.94 -9.59 -2.37
N SER A 189 11.95 -10.89 -2.72
CA SER A 189 11.17 -11.91 -2.03
C SER A 189 11.62 -12.11 -0.58
N GLU A 190 12.93 -12.29 -0.33
CA GLU A 190 13.49 -12.42 1.03
C GLU A 190 13.11 -11.25 1.91
N ARG A 191 13.21 -10.03 1.38
CA ARG A 191 12.94 -8.81 2.12
C ARG A 191 11.49 -8.73 2.60
N VAL A 192 10.52 -8.94 1.70
CA VAL A 192 9.11 -8.83 2.06
C VAL A 192 8.62 -10.02 2.90
N ILE A 193 9.16 -11.22 2.67
CA ILE A 193 8.81 -12.41 3.44
C ILE A 193 9.35 -12.31 4.87
N ASN A 194 10.63 -11.95 5.06
CA ASN A 194 11.17 -11.72 6.41
C ASN A 194 10.38 -10.64 7.14
N PHE A 195 10.02 -9.55 6.46
CA PHE A 195 9.17 -8.52 7.05
C PHE A 195 7.81 -9.08 7.51
N ALA A 196 7.20 -9.98 6.74
CA ALA A 196 5.93 -10.62 7.13
C ALA A 196 6.07 -11.49 8.38
N PHE A 197 7.18 -12.23 8.52
CA PHE A 197 7.46 -13.02 9.72
C PHE A 197 7.69 -12.13 10.95
N ASP A 198 8.46 -11.06 10.81
CA ASP A 198 8.69 -10.09 11.91
C ASP A 198 7.40 -9.37 12.30
N TYR A 199 6.56 -9.05 11.31
CA TYR A 199 5.25 -8.45 11.54
C TYR A 199 4.30 -9.41 12.28
N ALA A 200 4.30 -10.71 11.94
CA ALA A 200 3.53 -11.73 12.63
C ALA A 200 3.94 -11.83 14.10
N ARG A 201 5.23 -11.87 14.41
CA ARG A 201 5.73 -11.85 15.79
C ARG A 201 5.34 -10.60 16.56
N HIS A 202 5.38 -9.43 15.90
CA HIS A 202 4.92 -8.18 16.51
C HIS A 202 3.42 -8.24 16.82
N ARG A 203 2.63 -8.72 15.86
CA ARG A 203 1.17 -8.87 16.01
C ARG A 203 0.82 -9.87 17.11
N GLU A 204 1.52 -11.01 17.18
CA GLU A 204 1.36 -12.00 18.23
C GLU A 204 1.60 -11.39 19.63
N ARG A 205 2.68 -10.62 19.81
CA ARG A 205 2.94 -9.92 21.09
C ARG A 205 1.84 -8.89 21.42
N LYS A 206 1.35 -8.15 20.42
CA LYS A 206 0.30 -7.12 20.59
C LYS A 206 -1.05 -7.71 20.95
N LEU A 207 -1.43 -8.81 20.34
CA LEU A 207 -2.75 -9.45 20.49
C LEU A 207 -2.76 -10.53 21.59
N GLY A 208 -1.62 -11.10 21.94
CA GLY A 208 -1.50 -12.22 22.88
C GLY A 208 -2.01 -13.56 22.32
N ILE A 209 -2.15 -13.70 21.01
CA ILE A 209 -2.59 -14.92 20.34
C ILE A 209 -1.59 -15.31 19.23
N PRO A 210 -1.34 -16.63 19.02
CA PRO A 210 -0.47 -17.10 17.94
C PRO A 210 -0.90 -16.55 16.58
N GLN A 211 0.07 -16.32 15.72
CA GLN A 211 -0.17 -15.83 14.36
C GLN A 211 0.38 -16.79 13.31
N THR A 212 -0.38 -16.98 12.25
CA THR A 212 0.01 -17.77 11.08
C THR A 212 0.51 -16.87 9.96
N VAL A 213 1.55 -17.28 9.23
CA VAL A 213 2.01 -16.59 8.01
C VAL A 213 1.61 -17.39 6.78
N THR A 214 0.75 -16.84 5.94
CA THR A 214 0.28 -17.48 4.70
C THR A 214 0.97 -16.88 3.47
N CYS A 215 1.68 -17.71 2.71
CA CYS A 215 2.23 -17.33 1.41
C CYS A 215 1.20 -17.53 0.31
N VAL A 216 0.88 -16.47 -0.42
CA VAL A 216 -0.07 -16.54 -1.54
C VAL A 216 0.63 -16.23 -2.86
N ASP A 217 0.55 -17.15 -3.80
CA ASP A 217 1.23 -17.05 -5.10
C ASP A 217 0.51 -17.83 -6.22
N LYS A 218 1.17 -18.03 -7.36
CA LYS A 218 0.73 -18.88 -8.49
C LYS A 218 1.88 -19.80 -8.93
N SER A 219 2.55 -20.46 -7.98
CA SER A 219 3.76 -21.27 -8.23
C SER A 219 3.51 -22.50 -9.08
N ASN A 220 2.27 -23.01 -9.14
CA ASN A 220 1.90 -24.09 -10.05
C ASN A 220 2.00 -23.71 -11.54
N VAL A 221 1.95 -22.40 -11.88
CA VAL A 221 1.96 -21.92 -13.27
C VAL A 221 3.20 -21.09 -13.58
N THR A 222 3.56 -20.12 -12.73
CA THR A 222 4.57 -19.11 -13.07
C THR A 222 5.90 -19.32 -12.39
N ARG A 223 7.00 -19.17 -13.14
CA ARG A 223 8.38 -19.37 -12.62
C ARG A 223 8.74 -18.38 -11.51
N GLY A 224 8.34 -17.11 -11.64
CA GLY A 224 8.59 -16.12 -10.59
C GLY A 224 7.92 -16.47 -9.27
N CYS A 225 6.68 -16.98 -9.31
CA CYS A 225 6.01 -17.45 -8.09
C CYS A 225 6.65 -18.73 -7.52
N ARG A 226 7.22 -19.61 -8.36
CA ARG A 226 8.00 -20.76 -7.83
C ARG A 226 9.23 -20.28 -7.05
N LEU A 227 9.90 -19.22 -7.52
CA LEU A 227 11.00 -18.63 -6.78
C LEU A 227 10.51 -18.01 -5.46
N PHE A 228 9.42 -17.25 -5.49
CA PHE A 228 8.82 -16.64 -4.30
C PHE A 228 8.45 -17.68 -3.25
N ARG A 229 7.75 -18.77 -3.67
CA ARG A 229 7.36 -19.89 -2.82
C ARG A 229 8.59 -20.62 -2.24
N LYS A 230 9.58 -20.90 -3.07
CA LYS A 230 10.83 -21.55 -2.62
C LYS A 230 11.50 -20.73 -1.51
N ILE A 231 11.59 -19.41 -1.68
CA ILE A 231 12.19 -18.51 -0.69
C ILE A 231 11.34 -18.47 0.60
N PHE A 232 10.02 -18.46 0.46
CA PHE A 232 9.12 -18.56 1.61
C PHE A 232 9.36 -19.86 2.39
N ASP A 233 9.50 -21.01 1.70
CA ASP A 233 9.74 -22.30 2.33
C ASP A 233 11.10 -22.30 3.06
N GLU A 234 12.17 -21.77 2.44
CA GLU A 234 13.49 -21.61 3.07
C GLU A 234 13.44 -20.76 4.36
N ILE A 235 12.67 -19.66 4.34
CA ILE A 235 12.50 -18.78 5.51
C ILE A 235 11.61 -19.46 6.56
N SER A 236 10.55 -20.14 6.17
CA SER A 236 9.68 -20.89 7.06
C SER A 236 10.44 -21.98 7.83
N GLU A 237 11.28 -22.74 7.14
CA GLU A 237 12.15 -23.77 7.77
C GLU A 237 13.12 -23.16 8.80
N ALA A 238 13.61 -21.96 8.56
CA ALA A 238 14.49 -21.22 9.45
C ALA A 238 13.77 -20.55 10.65
N ASN A 239 12.43 -20.50 10.62
CA ASN A 239 11.59 -19.85 11.62
C ASN A 239 10.46 -20.76 12.11
N PRO A 240 10.80 -21.90 12.79
CA PRO A 240 9.82 -22.91 13.22
C PRO A 240 8.92 -22.46 14.39
N ASP A 241 9.15 -21.28 14.92
CA ASP A 241 8.34 -20.64 15.96
C ASP A 241 6.99 -20.10 15.45
N LEU A 242 6.85 -19.91 14.13
CA LEU A 242 5.61 -19.46 13.51
C LEU A 242 4.99 -20.55 12.63
N GLU A 243 3.69 -20.73 12.76
CA GLU A 243 2.92 -21.58 11.85
C GLU A 243 2.83 -20.92 10.47
N THR A 244 2.93 -21.73 9.41
CA THR A 244 2.94 -21.23 8.03
C THR A 244 2.02 -22.00 7.12
N ASN A 245 1.29 -21.28 6.26
CA ASN A 245 0.39 -21.82 5.25
C ASN A 245 0.77 -21.37 3.83
N ARG A 246 0.25 -22.09 2.83
CA ARG A 246 0.48 -21.82 1.41
C ARG A 246 -0.84 -21.90 0.64
N ALA A 247 -1.08 -20.89 -0.20
CA ALA A 247 -2.26 -20.86 -1.06
C ALA A 247 -1.89 -20.46 -2.49
N TYR A 248 -2.65 -20.93 -3.46
CA TYR A 248 -2.68 -20.33 -4.80
C TYR A 248 -3.66 -19.17 -4.78
N ILE A 249 -3.32 -18.10 -5.49
CA ILE A 249 -4.12 -16.86 -5.48
C ILE A 249 -5.60 -17.08 -5.81
N ASP A 250 -5.90 -17.96 -6.75
CA ASP A 250 -7.29 -18.30 -7.14
C ASP A 250 -8.06 -19.00 -5.99
N ALA A 251 -7.45 -19.97 -5.32
CA ALA A 251 -8.05 -20.61 -4.14
C ALA A 251 -8.14 -19.62 -2.97
N PHE A 252 -7.09 -18.78 -2.79
CA PHE A 252 -7.05 -17.77 -1.74
C PHE A 252 -8.20 -16.77 -1.82
N THR A 253 -8.54 -16.29 -3.04
CA THR A 253 -9.67 -15.37 -3.19
C THR A 253 -11.01 -15.97 -2.76
N MET A 254 -11.17 -17.26 -2.93
CA MET A 254 -12.36 -17.99 -2.42
C MET A 254 -12.33 -18.12 -0.89
N TRP A 255 -11.18 -18.50 -0.31
CA TRP A 255 -11.04 -18.64 1.14
C TRP A 255 -11.19 -17.29 1.86
N LEU A 256 -10.64 -16.24 1.29
CA LEU A 256 -10.76 -14.89 1.82
C LEU A 256 -12.23 -14.47 2.05
N VAL A 257 -13.13 -14.90 1.17
CA VAL A 257 -14.57 -14.60 1.29
C VAL A 257 -15.29 -15.60 2.19
N ARG A 258 -14.86 -16.85 2.18
CA ARG A 258 -15.56 -17.97 2.84
C ARG A 258 -15.11 -18.18 4.27
N ASP A 259 -13.81 -18.16 4.51
CA ASP A 259 -13.18 -18.55 5.78
C ASP A 259 -12.11 -17.48 6.17
N PRO A 260 -12.48 -16.19 6.31
CA PRO A 260 -11.51 -15.11 6.60
C PRO A 260 -10.85 -15.24 7.98
N GLU A 261 -11.47 -15.95 8.91
CA GLU A 261 -10.99 -16.22 10.26
C GLU A 261 -9.73 -17.10 10.30
N ASP A 262 -9.45 -17.86 9.22
CA ASP A 262 -8.26 -18.70 9.11
C ASP A 262 -7.00 -17.91 8.65
N LEU A 263 -7.11 -16.58 8.48
CA LEU A 263 -6.08 -15.72 7.91
C LEU A 263 -5.59 -14.68 8.93
N ASP A 264 -4.29 -14.70 9.25
CA ASP A 264 -3.65 -13.71 10.13
C ASP A 264 -2.75 -12.77 9.36
N VAL A 265 -1.57 -13.23 8.96
CA VAL A 265 -0.61 -12.45 8.16
C VAL A 265 -0.42 -13.12 6.81
N VAL A 266 -0.71 -12.39 5.74
CA VAL A 266 -0.66 -12.90 4.37
C VAL A 266 0.41 -12.15 3.59
N VAL A 267 1.36 -12.86 2.95
CA VAL A 267 2.39 -12.25 2.10
C VAL A 267 2.17 -12.63 0.64
N LEU A 268 2.22 -11.60 -0.25
CA LEU A 268 1.88 -11.75 -1.66
C LEU A 268 2.85 -10.98 -2.56
N PRO A 269 3.12 -11.49 -3.80
CA PRO A 269 3.70 -10.69 -4.87
C PRO A 269 2.81 -9.49 -5.24
N ASN A 270 3.42 -8.46 -5.80
CA ASN A 270 2.84 -7.13 -6.04
C ASN A 270 1.40 -7.16 -6.61
N MET A 271 1.21 -7.63 -7.83
CA MET A 271 -0.11 -7.60 -8.47
C MET A 271 -1.16 -8.44 -7.74
N PHE A 272 -0.77 -9.59 -7.19
CA PHE A 272 -1.71 -10.43 -6.43
C PHE A 272 -2.11 -9.76 -5.12
N GLY A 273 -1.16 -9.09 -4.45
CA GLY A 273 -1.44 -8.29 -3.27
C GLY A 273 -2.38 -7.12 -3.58
N ASP A 274 -2.21 -6.47 -4.73
CA ASP A 274 -3.10 -5.38 -5.16
C ASP A 274 -4.55 -5.86 -5.30
N ILE A 275 -4.76 -6.89 -6.12
CA ILE A 275 -6.11 -7.41 -6.41
C ILE A 275 -6.76 -8.02 -5.16
N ALA A 276 -6.00 -8.82 -4.39
CA ALA A 276 -6.54 -9.48 -3.22
C ALA A 276 -6.93 -8.51 -2.10
N THR A 277 -6.18 -7.43 -1.91
CA THR A 277 -6.51 -6.43 -0.87
C THR A 277 -7.71 -5.59 -1.22
N ASP A 278 -7.99 -5.34 -2.50
CA ASP A 278 -9.22 -4.69 -2.92
C ASP A 278 -10.45 -5.58 -2.65
N LEU A 279 -10.32 -6.88 -2.93
CA LEU A 279 -11.36 -7.84 -2.53
C LEU A 279 -11.53 -7.89 -1.00
N ALA A 280 -10.44 -7.92 -0.25
CA ALA A 280 -10.45 -7.92 1.20
C ALA A 280 -11.09 -6.67 1.80
N SER A 281 -11.00 -5.53 1.12
CA SER A 281 -11.63 -4.29 1.58
C SER A 281 -13.16 -4.42 1.75
N VAL A 282 -13.79 -5.31 1.00
CA VAL A 282 -15.23 -5.60 1.11
C VAL A 282 -15.56 -6.21 2.47
N LEU A 283 -14.67 -7.05 3.02
CA LEU A 283 -14.88 -7.73 4.30
C LEU A 283 -14.91 -6.74 5.48
N GLN A 284 -14.23 -5.63 5.38
CA GLN A 284 -14.15 -4.60 6.43
C GLN A 284 -15.12 -3.42 6.22
N GLY A 285 -16.06 -3.54 5.26
CA GLY A 285 -17.09 -2.51 4.99
C GLY A 285 -16.80 -1.62 3.78
N GLY A 286 -15.76 -1.92 3.00
CA GLY A 286 -15.41 -1.25 1.75
C GLY A 286 -14.17 -0.36 1.85
N MET A 287 -13.78 0.22 0.71
CA MET A 287 -12.50 0.95 0.57
C MET A 287 -12.36 2.17 1.49
N GLY A 288 -13.46 2.78 1.96
CA GLY A 288 -13.42 3.87 2.93
C GLY A 288 -12.99 3.44 4.35
N MET A 289 -12.78 2.13 4.56
CA MET A 289 -12.24 1.54 5.80
C MET A 289 -10.81 1.02 5.60
N ALA A 290 -10.29 0.98 4.37
CA ALA A 290 -9.04 0.32 4.04
C ALA A 290 -7.84 1.29 4.12
N ALA A 291 -7.04 1.12 5.18
CA ALA A 291 -5.79 1.84 5.39
C ALA A 291 -4.59 1.13 4.75
N SER A 292 -3.51 1.86 4.55
CA SER A 292 -2.27 1.34 3.98
C SER A 292 -1.04 2.05 4.52
N ALA A 293 0.02 1.29 4.78
CA ALA A 293 1.36 1.79 5.03
C ALA A 293 2.34 1.21 4.00
N ASN A 294 3.11 2.05 3.36
CA ASN A 294 4.21 1.65 2.49
C ASN A 294 5.52 1.85 3.25
N LEU A 295 6.16 0.76 3.62
CA LEU A 295 7.31 0.76 4.49
C LEU A 295 8.60 0.38 3.76
N GLY A 296 9.63 1.16 3.99
CA GLY A 296 10.98 0.95 3.49
C GLY A 296 12.00 0.91 4.62
N PRO A 297 13.29 0.65 4.31
CA PRO A 297 14.33 0.60 5.32
C PRO A 297 14.51 1.91 6.10
N LYS A 298 14.25 3.05 5.44
CA LYS A 298 14.46 4.41 6.00
C LYS A 298 13.21 5.28 5.97
N HIS A 299 12.30 5.05 5.00
CA HIS A 299 11.18 5.93 4.72
C HIS A 299 9.86 5.21 4.92
N MET A 300 8.82 5.98 5.16
CA MET A 300 7.46 5.49 5.39
C MET A 300 6.46 6.43 4.71
N LEU A 301 5.47 5.85 4.03
CA LEU A 301 4.38 6.57 3.42
C LEU A 301 3.06 5.91 3.81
N PHE A 302 2.12 6.69 4.29
CA PHE A 302 0.81 6.26 4.76
C PHE A 302 -0.27 6.85 3.87
N GLU A 303 -1.24 6.04 3.47
CA GLU A 303 -2.28 6.45 2.53
C GLU A 303 -3.52 5.57 2.69
N PRO A 304 -4.74 6.09 2.42
CA PRO A 304 -5.90 5.22 2.24
C PRO A 304 -5.75 4.40 0.95
N VAL A 305 -6.38 3.23 0.89
CA VAL A 305 -6.36 2.39 -0.32
C VAL A 305 -7.23 2.97 -1.44
N HIS A 306 -8.28 3.73 -1.09
CA HIS A 306 -9.19 4.32 -2.08
C HIS A 306 -8.54 5.38 -2.96
N GLY A 307 -9.02 5.52 -4.20
CA GLY A 307 -8.61 6.59 -5.12
C GLY A 307 -9.31 7.92 -4.84
N SER A 308 -9.12 8.88 -5.74
CA SER A 308 -9.58 10.26 -5.64
C SER A 308 -11.10 10.47 -5.76
N ALA A 309 -11.84 9.46 -6.21
CA ALA A 309 -13.31 9.46 -6.33
C ALA A 309 -13.91 10.81 -6.83
N PRO A 310 -13.58 11.28 -8.04
CA PRO A 310 -13.85 12.64 -8.51
C PRO A 310 -15.32 13.08 -8.43
N LYS A 311 -16.26 12.13 -8.61
CA LYS A 311 -17.71 12.40 -8.53
C LYS A 311 -18.19 12.83 -7.13
N TYR A 312 -17.41 12.58 -6.09
CA TYR A 312 -17.69 12.92 -4.70
C TYR A 312 -16.88 14.12 -4.20
N ALA A 313 -15.88 14.56 -4.95
CA ALA A 313 -15.03 15.69 -4.58
C ALA A 313 -15.84 16.97 -4.26
N GLY A 314 -15.50 17.65 -3.19
CA GLY A 314 -16.17 18.86 -2.73
C GLY A 314 -17.54 18.65 -2.05
N LYS A 315 -17.97 17.40 -1.84
CA LYS A 315 -19.29 17.11 -1.26
C LYS A 315 -19.25 16.75 0.24
N ASN A 316 -18.09 16.49 0.80
CA ASN A 316 -17.91 16.07 2.20
C ASN A 316 -18.81 14.87 2.60
N VAL A 317 -18.92 13.86 1.72
CA VAL A 317 -19.76 12.67 1.91
C VAL A 317 -18.96 11.36 1.99
N VAL A 318 -17.65 11.43 1.83
CA VAL A 318 -16.80 10.24 1.87
C VAL A 318 -16.44 9.87 3.30
N ASN A 319 -16.23 8.56 3.52
CA ASN A 319 -15.80 8.06 4.81
C ASN A 319 -14.29 8.30 4.98
N PRO A 320 -13.83 9.07 6.00
CA PRO A 320 -12.41 9.34 6.22
C PRO A 320 -11.67 8.27 7.03
N ILE A 321 -12.35 7.22 7.51
CA ILE A 321 -11.78 6.24 8.46
C ILE A 321 -10.52 5.59 7.90
N ALA A 322 -10.47 5.26 6.61
CA ALA A 322 -9.27 4.71 5.98
C ALA A 322 -8.03 5.61 6.20
N THR A 323 -8.19 6.93 6.03
CA THR A 323 -7.10 7.89 6.24
C THR A 323 -6.78 8.06 7.74
N LEU A 324 -7.78 8.06 8.61
CA LEU A 324 -7.57 8.12 10.07
C LEU A 324 -6.82 6.89 10.57
N GLN A 325 -7.15 5.71 10.07
CA GLN A 325 -6.40 4.48 10.36
C GLN A 325 -4.96 4.52 9.79
N SER A 326 -4.76 5.14 8.63
CA SER A 326 -3.41 5.36 8.08
C SER A 326 -2.59 6.28 8.99
N VAL A 327 -3.21 7.30 9.61
CA VAL A 327 -2.56 8.14 10.63
C VAL A 327 -2.24 7.33 11.89
N GLN A 328 -3.14 6.46 12.35
CA GLN A 328 -2.84 5.55 13.46
C GLN A 328 -1.63 4.67 13.14
N MET A 329 -1.58 4.06 11.96
CA MET A 329 -0.42 3.27 11.52
C MET A 329 0.86 4.10 11.49
N MET A 330 0.76 5.39 11.11
CA MET A 330 1.88 6.33 11.12
C MET A 330 2.40 6.55 12.55
N PHE A 331 1.52 6.80 13.50
CA PHE A 331 1.92 6.99 14.90
C PHE A 331 2.60 5.75 15.46
N GLU A 332 2.00 4.56 15.26
CA GLU A 332 2.58 3.28 15.68
C GLU A 332 3.97 3.03 15.04
N ALA A 333 4.13 3.35 13.76
CA ALA A 333 5.40 3.17 13.05
C ALA A 333 6.49 4.17 13.51
N LEU A 334 6.12 5.41 13.80
CA LEU A 334 7.03 6.41 14.36
C LEU A 334 7.47 6.01 15.77
N ALA A 335 6.53 5.64 16.65
CA ALA A 335 6.82 5.16 17.99
C ALA A 335 7.80 3.96 17.95
N TYR A 336 7.50 2.95 17.14
CA TYR A 336 8.37 1.79 16.98
C TYR A 336 9.77 2.14 16.47
N ARG A 337 9.87 3.06 15.49
CA ARG A 337 11.16 3.45 14.89
C ARG A 337 12.05 4.26 15.84
N HIS A 338 11.45 5.06 16.66
CA HIS A 338 12.15 5.99 17.55
C HIS A 338 12.20 5.52 19.02
N ASN A 339 11.63 4.35 19.34
CA ASN A 339 11.44 3.83 20.71
C ASN A 339 10.73 4.86 21.61
N ASP A 340 9.74 5.54 21.08
CA ASP A 340 8.84 6.45 21.78
C ASP A 340 7.56 5.69 22.12
N ASP A 341 7.41 5.27 23.40
CA ASP A 341 6.21 4.59 23.93
C ASP A 341 5.08 5.57 24.28
#